data_43510b310ea0a16dbb9c3a879ea15302
#
_entry.id   43510b310ea0a16dbb9c3a879ea15302
#
_cell.length_a   1.000
_cell.length_b   1.000
_cell.length_c   1.000
_cell.angle_alpha   90.00
_cell.angle_beta   90.00
_cell.angle_gamma   90.00
#
_symmetry.space_group_name_H-M   'P 1'
#
loop_
_entity.id
_entity.type
_entity.pdbx_description
1 polymer ?
#
loop_
_entity_poly.entity_id
_entity_poly.type
_entity_poly.pdbx_seq_one_letter_code
_entity_poly.pdbx_strand_id
1 'polypeptide(L)'
;SGLEGDNERKMIDILMTQLRSLAEETGVGLIIISHLRRNNAVGSIAFEEGGCVSLSQLRGSGAIGQLADTVLGLERNQQAEGKKKNLVRVRVLKCRWTGETGIGGYLFYDKEHDTLQAVDKLSDYIDEEGEEENVLKVMAC
;
A
#
# COMPACT_ATOMS: atom_id res chain seq x y z
N SER A 1 26.75 -1.30 -11.21
CA SER A 1 25.32 -1.30 -10.79
C SER A 1 25.11 -1.08 -9.28
N GLY A 2 26.04 -1.47 -8.41
CA GLY A 2 25.93 -1.22 -6.96
C GLY A 2 26.03 0.27 -6.57
N LEU A 3 26.89 1.01 -7.23
CA LEU A 3 27.11 2.44 -6.97
C LEU A 3 25.91 3.33 -7.30
N GLU A 4 25.13 2.98 -8.33
CA GLU A 4 23.91 3.73 -8.69
C GLU A 4 22.79 3.54 -7.66
N GLY A 5 22.62 2.32 -7.16
CA GLY A 5 21.64 2.04 -6.11
C GLY A 5 21.96 2.71 -4.77
N ASP A 6 23.23 2.83 -4.44
CA ASP A 6 23.67 3.53 -3.22
C ASP A 6 23.47 5.04 -3.33
N ASN A 7 23.69 5.62 -4.51
CA ASN A 7 23.42 7.03 -4.76
C ASN A 7 21.92 7.35 -4.69
N GLU A 8 21.06 6.51 -5.29
CA GLU A 8 19.60 6.67 -5.21
C GLU A 8 19.11 6.63 -3.76
N ARG A 9 19.60 5.69 -2.94
CA ARG A 9 19.25 5.60 -1.52
C ARG A 9 19.63 6.87 -0.75
N LYS A 10 20.86 7.35 -0.92
CA LYS A 10 21.34 8.57 -0.26
C LYS A 10 20.51 9.79 -0.65
N MET A 11 20.14 9.92 -1.93
CA MET A 11 19.29 11.01 -2.40
C MET A 11 17.89 10.93 -1.77
N ILE A 12 17.31 9.75 -1.64
CA ILE A 12 16.02 9.57 -0.98
C ILE A 12 16.10 9.88 0.51
N ASP A 13 17.18 9.48 1.19
CA ASP A 13 17.41 9.80 2.60
C ASP A 13 17.47 11.33 2.83
N ILE A 14 18.22 12.05 1.99
CA ILE A 14 18.31 13.50 2.05
C ILE A 14 16.96 14.15 1.78
N LEU A 15 16.27 13.70 0.72
CA LEU A 15 14.97 14.24 0.35
C LEU A 15 13.94 14.04 1.48
N MET A 16 13.86 12.84 2.04
CA MET A 16 12.92 12.55 3.14
C MET A 16 13.21 13.40 4.38
N THR A 17 14.48 13.59 4.69
CA THR A 17 14.88 14.46 5.81
C THR A 17 14.48 15.92 5.56
N GLN A 18 14.68 16.44 4.36
CA GLN A 18 14.29 17.81 4.00
C GLN A 18 12.77 17.98 4.00
N LEU A 19 12.02 17.00 3.48
CA LEU A 19 10.55 17.04 3.48
C LEU A 19 10.00 16.97 4.91
N ARG A 20 10.63 16.20 5.79
CA ARG A 20 10.27 16.15 7.20
C ARG A 20 10.47 17.50 7.88
N SER A 21 11.63 18.11 7.70
CA SER A 21 11.93 19.45 8.23
C SER A 21 10.94 20.49 7.71
N LEU A 22 10.64 20.46 6.41
CA LEU A 22 9.65 21.36 5.80
C LEU A 22 8.28 21.23 6.47
N ALA A 23 7.80 20.00 6.66
CA ALA A 23 6.51 19.77 7.31
C ALA A 23 6.49 20.27 8.76
N GLU A 24 7.58 20.07 9.51
CA GLU A 24 7.71 20.53 10.90
C GLU A 24 7.80 22.05 10.99
N GLU A 25 8.54 22.71 10.11
CA GLU A 25 8.73 24.16 10.11
C GLU A 25 7.48 24.92 9.65
N THR A 26 6.75 24.37 8.69
CA THR A 26 5.61 25.07 8.05
C THR A 26 4.24 24.60 8.56
N GLY A 27 4.16 23.43 9.21
CA GLY A 27 2.90 22.83 9.63
C GLY A 27 2.06 22.25 8.50
N VAL A 28 2.61 22.11 7.29
CA VAL A 28 1.90 21.52 6.15
C VAL A 28 1.81 20.00 6.28
N GLY A 29 0.71 19.42 5.81
CA GLY A 29 0.59 17.99 5.60
C GLY A 29 1.19 17.60 4.24
N LEU A 30 2.05 16.56 4.22
CA LEU A 30 2.65 16.03 3.01
C LEU A 30 2.14 14.62 2.73
N ILE A 31 1.70 14.38 1.51
CA ILE A 31 1.35 13.05 1.00
C ILE A 31 2.35 12.71 -0.10
N ILE A 32 3.07 11.62 0.08
CA ILE A 32 4.12 11.16 -0.84
C ILE A 32 3.71 9.82 -1.42
N ILE A 33 3.77 9.69 -2.74
CA ILE A 33 3.52 8.43 -3.42
C ILE A 33 4.87 7.77 -3.72
N SER A 34 5.01 6.51 -3.30
CA SER A 34 6.21 5.70 -3.54
C SER A 34 5.84 4.39 -4.22
N HIS A 35 6.69 3.96 -5.13
CA HIS A 35 6.56 2.66 -5.78
C HIS A 35 7.14 1.54 -4.91
N LEU A 36 6.58 0.35 -5.08
CA LEU A 36 7.08 -0.87 -4.46
C LEU A 36 8.16 -1.54 -5.33
N ARG A 37 9.08 -2.24 -4.68
CA ARG A 37 9.95 -3.21 -5.35
C ARG A 37 9.12 -4.44 -5.70
N ARG A 38 9.40 -5.04 -6.84
CA ARG A 38 8.77 -6.33 -7.21
C ARG A 38 9.06 -7.37 -6.13
N ASN A 39 8.03 -8.11 -5.77
CA ASN A 39 8.17 -9.23 -4.88
C ASN A 39 8.58 -10.46 -5.70
N ASN A 40 9.86 -10.83 -5.61
CA ASN A 40 10.43 -11.99 -6.31
C ASN A 40 10.60 -13.21 -5.39
N ALA A 41 10.03 -13.18 -4.18
CA ALA A 41 10.13 -14.32 -3.26
C ALA A 41 9.33 -15.50 -3.81
N VAL A 42 9.93 -16.69 -3.75
CA VAL A 42 9.29 -17.94 -4.17
C VAL A 42 8.02 -18.16 -3.33
N GLY A 43 6.89 -18.36 -4.00
CA GLY A 43 5.59 -18.58 -3.35
C GLY A 43 4.85 -17.29 -2.92
N SER A 44 5.40 -16.10 -3.20
CA SER A 44 4.69 -14.85 -2.98
C SER A 44 3.66 -14.57 -4.07
N ILE A 45 2.51 -14.04 -3.67
CA ILE A 45 1.48 -13.55 -4.60
C ILE A 45 1.96 -12.22 -5.19
N ALA A 46 1.87 -12.08 -6.52
CA ALA A 46 2.24 -10.83 -7.19
C ALA A 46 1.32 -9.68 -6.75
N PHE A 47 1.82 -8.45 -6.76
CA PHE A 47 1.01 -7.28 -6.38
C PHE A 47 -0.20 -7.11 -7.29
N GLU A 48 -0.06 -7.43 -8.58
CA GLU A 48 -1.12 -7.40 -9.58
C GLU A 48 -2.23 -8.44 -9.32
N GLU A 49 -1.93 -9.47 -8.53
CA GLU A 49 -2.87 -10.51 -8.08
C GLU A 49 -3.40 -10.25 -6.67
N GLY A 50 -3.15 -9.07 -6.12
CA GLY A 50 -3.60 -8.68 -4.77
C GLY A 50 -2.66 -9.09 -3.65
N GLY A 51 -1.37 -9.34 -3.97
CA GLY A 51 -0.35 -9.64 -2.98
C GLY A 51 -0.22 -8.56 -1.91
N CYS A 52 0.08 -8.97 -0.68
CA CYS A 52 0.20 -8.07 0.45
C CYS A 52 1.46 -7.23 0.39
N VAL A 53 1.35 -5.97 0.74
CA VAL A 53 2.48 -5.05 0.81
C VAL A 53 3.05 -4.95 2.22
N SER A 54 4.34 -4.65 2.30
CA SER A 54 5.05 -4.42 3.56
C SER A 54 6.02 -3.25 3.44
N LEU A 55 6.46 -2.71 4.59
CA LEU A 55 7.44 -1.60 4.62
C LEU A 55 8.76 -1.96 3.94
N SER A 56 9.19 -3.22 4.01
CA SER A 56 10.45 -3.68 3.41
C SER A 56 10.45 -3.64 1.88
N GLN A 57 9.28 -3.55 1.27
CA GLN A 57 9.09 -3.50 -0.19
C GLN A 57 9.08 -2.07 -0.75
N LEU A 58 9.15 -1.05 0.09
CA LEU A 58 9.29 0.32 -0.37
C LEU A 58 10.56 0.48 -1.20
N ARG A 59 10.40 1.07 -2.39
CA ARG A 59 11.54 1.34 -3.27
C ARG A 59 12.35 2.51 -2.71
N GLY A 60 13.68 2.34 -2.72
CA GLY A 60 14.60 3.35 -2.23
C GLY A 60 15.15 3.00 -0.87
N SER A 61 14.96 3.84 0.13
CA SER A 61 15.59 3.71 1.42
C SER A 61 14.59 3.38 2.55
N GLY A 62 15.12 2.82 3.63
CA GLY A 62 14.38 2.65 4.89
C GLY A 62 13.92 3.98 5.50
N ALA A 63 14.50 5.11 5.08
CA ALA A 63 14.14 6.44 5.57
C ALA A 63 12.67 6.79 5.31
N ILE A 64 12.08 6.32 4.20
CA ILE A 64 10.65 6.52 3.92
C ILE A 64 9.82 5.93 5.07
N GLY A 65 10.07 4.67 5.41
CA GLY A 65 9.35 4.00 6.49
C GLY A 65 9.67 4.59 7.88
N GLN A 66 10.87 5.11 8.11
CA GLN A 66 11.27 5.69 9.39
C GLN A 66 10.72 7.10 9.60
N LEU A 67 10.79 7.97 8.60
CA LEU A 67 10.45 9.39 8.71
C LEU A 67 8.97 9.68 8.48
N ALA A 68 8.25 8.85 7.73
CA ALA A 68 6.81 9.00 7.56
C ALA A 68 6.07 8.78 8.88
N ASP A 69 5.05 9.57 9.14
CA ASP A 69 4.18 9.39 10.31
C ASP A 69 3.19 8.25 10.10
N THR A 70 2.65 8.15 8.90
CA THR A 70 1.73 7.08 8.50
C THR A 70 2.18 6.54 7.14
N VAL A 71 2.13 5.23 6.97
CA VAL A 71 2.36 4.56 5.69
C VAL A 71 1.17 3.68 5.38
N LEU A 72 0.55 3.93 4.23
CA LEU A 72 -0.57 3.15 3.72
C LEU A 72 -0.13 2.37 2.49
N GLY A 73 -0.47 1.09 2.46
CA GLY A 73 -0.35 0.23 1.30
C GLY A 73 -1.71 0.09 0.59
N LEU A 74 -1.71 0.21 -0.72
CA LEU A 74 -2.88 -0.02 -1.55
C LEU A 74 -2.70 -1.33 -2.31
N GLU A 75 -3.58 -2.28 -2.06
CA GLU A 75 -3.51 -3.63 -2.62
C GLU A 75 -4.74 -3.88 -3.48
N ARG A 76 -4.55 -4.34 -4.71
CA ARG A 76 -5.63 -4.58 -5.66
C ARG A 76 -5.35 -5.82 -6.49
N ASN A 77 -6.33 -6.71 -6.64
CA ASN A 77 -6.25 -7.81 -7.57
C ASN A 77 -6.77 -7.38 -8.95
N GLN A 78 -5.85 -7.07 -9.86
CA GLN A 78 -6.16 -6.66 -11.23
C GLN A 78 -6.63 -7.82 -12.10
N GLN A 79 -6.36 -9.06 -11.69
CA GLN A 79 -6.73 -10.29 -12.40
C GLN A 79 -8.10 -10.81 -11.97
N ALA A 80 -8.68 -10.24 -10.90
CA ALA A 80 -10.02 -10.61 -10.45
C ALA A 80 -11.10 -10.26 -11.48
N GLU A 81 -12.19 -10.99 -11.42
CA GLU A 81 -13.36 -10.76 -12.27
C GLU A 81 -14.42 -9.91 -11.55
N GLY A 82 -15.35 -9.35 -12.31
CA GLY A 82 -16.48 -8.60 -11.81
C GLY A 82 -16.09 -7.37 -10.99
N LYS A 83 -16.82 -7.12 -9.92
CA LYS A 83 -16.62 -5.98 -9.03
C LYS A 83 -15.29 -6.04 -8.26
N LYS A 84 -14.80 -7.22 -7.95
CA LYS A 84 -13.55 -7.43 -7.22
C LYS A 84 -12.35 -6.78 -7.88
N LYS A 85 -12.31 -6.76 -9.19
CA LYS A 85 -11.24 -6.10 -9.94
C LYS A 85 -11.05 -4.64 -9.56
N ASN A 86 -12.11 -3.98 -9.09
CA ASN A 86 -12.11 -2.57 -8.71
C ASN A 86 -12.09 -2.37 -7.18
N LEU A 87 -11.98 -3.45 -6.41
CA LEU A 87 -11.86 -3.40 -4.97
C LEU A 87 -10.40 -3.17 -4.58
N VAL A 88 -10.14 -2.16 -3.77
CA VAL A 88 -8.82 -1.80 -3.25
C VAL A 88 -8.81 -2.02 -1.75
N ARG A 89 -7.91 -2.86 -1.26
CA ARG A 89 -7.66 -3.02 0.17
C ARG A 89 -6.65 -1.97 0.62
N VAL A 90 -7.00 -1.22 1.64
CA VAL A 90 -6.11 -0.26 2.29
C VAL A 90 -5.48 -0.94 3.49
N ARG A 91 -4.15 -1.03 3.49
CA ARG A 91 -3.39 -1.59 4.61
C ARG A 91 -2.62 -0.50 5.31
N VAL A 92 -2.75 -0.42 6.64
CA VAL A 92 -1.91 0.44 7.46
C VAL A 92 -0.60 -0.30 7.73
N LEU A 93 0.49 0.17 7.15
CA LEU A 93 1.83 -0.39 7.34
C LEU A 93 2.56 0.24 8.51
N LYS A 94 2.23 1.48 8.83
CA LYS A 94 2.75 2.24 9.96
C LYS A 94 1.75 3.29 10.38
N CYS A 95 1.60 3.46 11.68
CA CYS A 95 0.93 4.61 12.30
C CYS A 95 1.75 5.01 13.53
N ARG A 96 2.42 6.18 13.47
CA ARG A 96 3.31 6.63 14.55
C ARG A 96 2.56 6.87 15.86
N TRP A 97 1.33 7.36 15.78
CA TRP A 97 0.57 7.77 16.96
C TRP A 97 -0.05 6.62 17.73
N THR A 98 -0.52 5.59 17.02
CA THR A 98 -1.18 4.44 17.66
C THR A 98 -0.29 3.20 17.72
N GLY A 99 0.67 3.08 16.80
CA GLY A 99 1.45 1.86 16.60
C GLY A 99 0.65 0.72 15.94
N GLU A 100 -0.63 0.92 15.68
CA GLU A 100 -1.50 -0.10 15.07
C GLU A 100 -1.22 -0.26 13.58
N THR A 101 -1.25 -1.51 13.13
CA THR A 101 -1.08 -1.90 11.73
C THR A 101 -2.13 -2.94 11.34
N GLY A 102 -2.30 -3.17 10.05
CA GLY A 102 -3.26 -4.16 9.53
C GLY A 102 -4.19 -3.58 8.48
N ILE A 103 -5.31 -4.26 8.23
CA ILE A 103 -6.29 -3.81 7.24
C ILE A 103 -7.06 -2.62 7.82
N GLY A 104 -6.95 -1.47 7.15
CA GLY A 104 -7.64 -0.24 7.52
C GLY A 104 -9.02 -0.10 6.88
N GLY A 105 -9.30 -0.87 5.83
CA GLY A 105 -10.58 -0.85 5.14
C GLY A 105 -10.47 -1.17 3.65
N TYR A 106 -11.56 -0.98 2.96
CA TYR A 106 -11.67 -1.22 1.52
C TYR A 106 -12.27 -0.02 0.82
N LEU A 107 -11.80 0.22 -0.41
CA LEU A 107 -12.33 1.21 -1.32
C LEU A 107 -12.79 0.51 -2.60
N PHE A 108 -13.86 0.98 -3.19
CA PHE A 108 -14.33 0.54 -4.49
C PHE A 108 -14.16 1.66 -5.51
N TYR A 109 -13.50 1.35 -6.63
CA TYR A 109 -13.37 2.28 -7.74
C TYR A 109 -14.56 2.15 -8.67
N ASP A 110 -15.43 3.16 -8.66
CA ASP A 110 -16.54 3.30 -9.58
C ASP A 110 -16.06 3.91 -10.89
N LYS A 111 -16.00 3.08 -11.94
CA LYS A 111 -15.52 3.50 -13.26
C LYS A 111 -16.49 4.43 -14.00
N GLU A 112 -17.77 4.34 -13.70
CA GLU A 112 -18.78 5.14 -14.38
C GLU A 112 -18.69 6.60 -13.93
N HIS A 113 -18.41 6.81 -12.64
CA HIS A 113 -18.32 8.14 -12.03
C HIS A 113 -16.88 8.60 -11.76
N ASP A 114 -15.88 7.77 -12.05
CA ASP A 114 -14.46 8.03 -11.77
C ASP A 114 -14.19 8.41 -10.32
N THR A 115 -14.82 7.69 -9.38
CA THR A 115 -14.75 7.97 -7.94
C THR A 115 -14.29 6.76 -7.14
N LEU A 116 -13.62 7.02 -6.00
CA LEU A 116 -13.34 6.04 -4.96
C LEU A 116 -14.39 6.16 -3.85
N GLN A 117 -15.06 5.06 -3.54
CA GLN A 117 -16.09 4.97 -2.53
C GLN A 117 -15.64 4.07 -1.39
N ALA A 118 -15.93 4.45 -0.16
CA ALA A 118 -15.71 3.58 1.00
C ALA A 118 -16.65 2.36 0.93
N VAL A 119 -16.12 1.21 1.29
CA VAL A 119 -16.89 -0.06 1.31
C VAL A 119 -17.31 -0.35 2.74
N ASP A 120 -18.61 -0.28 3.02
CA ASP A 120 -19.16 -0.58 4.33
C ASP A 120 -19.31 -2.10 4.56
N LYS A 121 -19.74 -2.83 3.51
CA LYS A 121 -19.90 -4.28 3.54
C LYS A 121 -19.15 -4.91 2.38
N LEU A 122 -18.14 -5.69 2.69
CA LEU A 122 -17.33 -6.39 1.69
C LEU A 122 -18.15 -7.43 0.89
N SER A 123 -19.14 -8.05 1.51
CA SER A 123 -20.06 -9.02 0.87
C SER A 123 -20.81 -8.47 -0.34
N ASP A 124 -21.02 -7.15 -0.42
CA ASP A 124 -21.72 -6.54 -1.56
C ASP A 124 -20.88 -6.53 -2.85
N TYR A 125 -19.61 -6.85 -2.73
CA TYR A 125 -18.61 -6.83 -3.80
C TYR A 125 -17.97 -8.20 -4.07
N ILE A 126 -18.30 -9.20 -3.24
CA ILE A 126 -17.77 -10.57 -3.31
C ILE A 126 -18.97 -11.52 -3.49
N ASP A 127 -18.99 -12.29 -4.58
CA ASP A 127 -20.04 -13.26 -4.82
C ASP A 127 -19.91 -14.46 -3.87
N GLU A 128 -21.04 -14.92 -3.31
CA GLU A 128 -21.09 -15.93 -2.22
C GLU A 128 -20.65 -17.34 -2.63
N GLU A 129 -20.50 -17.65 -3.91
CA GLU A 129 -20.18 -19.01 -4.37
C GLU A 129 -18.67 -19.21 -4.55
N GLY A 130 -18.05 -19.82 -3.56
CA GLY A 130 -16.74 -20.48 -3.70
C GLY A 130 -15.52 -19.69 -3.25
N GLU A 131 -15.65 -18.55 -2.58
CA GLU A 131 -14.54 -17.63 -2.40
C GLU A 131 -14.12 -17.29 -0.97
N GLU A 132 -14.76 -17.84 0.06
CA GLU A 132 -14.27 -17.68 1.45
C GLU A 132 -12.81 -18.17 1.59
N GLU A 133 -12.44 -19.22 0.87
CA GLU A 133 -11.08 -19.77 0.91
C GLU A 133 -10.04 -18.86 0.23
N ASN A 134 -10.42 -18.16 -0.85
CA ASN A 134 -9.52 -17.23 -1.54
C ASN A 134 -9.44 -15.86 -0.84
N VAL A 135 -10.53 -15.38 -0.27
CA VAL A 135 -10.55 -14.17 0.54
C VAL A 135 -9.74 -14.39 1.83
N LEU A 136 -9.87 -15.54 2.47
CA LEU A 136 -9.09 -15.91 3.66
C LEU A 136 -7.60 -16.08 3.34
N LYS A 137 -7.21 -16.63 2.18
CA LYS A 137 -5.80 -16.70 1.74
C LYS A 137 -5.19 -15.32 1.48
N VAL A 138 -5.96 -14.39 0.92
CA VAL A 138 -5.52 -13.00 0.70
C VAL A 138 -5.57 -12.20 2.02
N MET A 139 -6.41 -12.60 2.98
CA MET A 139 -6.46 -12.01 4.32
C MET A 139 -5.36 -12.53 5.27
N ALA A 140 -4.69 -13.63 4.95
CA ALA A 140 -3.70 -14.29 5.80
C ALA A 140 -2.29 -13.68 5.75
N CYS A 141 -2.13 -12.50 5.17
CA CYS A 141 -0.83 -11.84 5.21
C CYS A 141 -0.61 -11.02 6.49
#